data_822ef02c1b94b117ba661f4bec06bc06
#
_entry.id   822ef02c1b94b117ba661f4bec06bc06
#
_cell.length_a   1.000
_cell.length_b   1.000
_cell.length_c   1.000
_cell.angle_alpha   90.00
_cell.angle_beta   90.00
_cell.angle_gamma   90.00
#
_symmetry.space_group_name_H-M   'P 1'
#
loop_
_entity.id
_entity.type
_entity.pdbx_description
1 polymer ?
#
loop_
_entity_poly.entity_id
_entity_poly.type
_entity_poly.pdbx_seq_one_letter_code
_entity_poly.pdbx_strand_id
1 'polypeptide(L)' 'MIRKGKYGWYVVSKEGQKISEEYPSKGEAKKREREIQYFSVKHGGKK' A
#
# COMPACT_ATOMS: atom_id res chain seq x y z
N MET A 1 3.15 -2.03 -3.82
CA MET A 1 4.56 -2.20 -3.45
C MET A 1 4.88 -1.32 -2.26
N ILE A 2 5.89 -1.70 -1.51
CA ILE A 2 6.24 -0.98 -0.30
C ILE A 2 7.63 -0.37 -0.46
N ARG A 3 7.74 0.88 -0.08
CA ARG A 3 9.02 1.58 -0.14
C ARG A 3 9.33 2.20 1.21
N LYS A 4 10.61 2.36 1.46
CA LYS A 4 11.06 2.99 2.68
C LYS A 4 11.26 4.48 2.41
N GLY A 5 10.60 5.30 3.18
CA GLY A 5 10.71 6.73 3.03
C GLY A 5 11.45 7.36 4.17
N LYS A 6 11.37 8.67 4.20
CA LYS A 6 12.05 9.45 5.21
C LYS A 6 11.48 9.19 6.60
N TYR A 7 10.19 9.01 6.68
CA TYR A 7 9.52 8.84 7.95
C TYR A 7 9.10 7.42 8.24
N GLY A 8 9.37 6.52 7.32
CA GLY A 8 8.97 5.15 7.55
C GLY A 8 8.66 4.46 6.23
N TRP A 9 7.73 3.55 6.29
CA TRP A 9 7.37 2.74 5.12
C TRP A 9 6.04 3.18 4.58
N TYR A 10 5.89 3.14 3.28
CA TYR A 10 4.63 3.53 2.66
C TYR A 10 4.34 2.65 1.46
N VAL A 11 3.10 2.64 1.03
CA VAL A 11 2.66 1.82 -0.08
C VAL A 11 2.62 2.66 -1.34
N VAL A 12 3.12 2.10 -2.43
CA VAL A 12 3.08 2.79 -3.72
C VAL A 12 2.38 1.89 -4.73
N SER A 13 1.80 2.52 -5.72
CA SER A 13 1.13 1.80 -6.78
C SER A 13 2.14 1.26 -7.78
N LYS A 14 1.65 0.53 -8.76
CA LYS A 14 2.52 0.02 -9.82
C LYS A 14 3.25 1.14 -10.53
N GLU A 15 2.62 2.27 -10.59
CA GLU A 15 3.19 3.40 -11.30
C GLU A 15 4.16 4.20 -10.45
N GLY A 16 4.30 3.81 -9.20
CA GLY A 16 5.23 4.48 -8.32
C GLY A 16 4.62 5.62 -7.53
N GLN A 17 3.33 5.76 -7.56
CA GLN A 17 2.67 6.82 -6.82
C GLN A 17 2.41 6.39 -5.39
N LYS A 18 2.64 7.29 -4.47
CA LYS A 18 2.39 7.03 -3.07
C LYS A 18 0.88 7.01 -2.83
N ILE A 19 0.39 5.90 -2.31
CA ILE A 19 -1.04 5.73 -2.11
C ILE A 19 -1.41 5.51 -0.66
N SER A 20 -0.47 5.64 0.25
CA SER A 20 -0.77 5.50 1.66
C SER A 20 0.13 6.40 2.48
N GLU A 21 -0.20 6.51 3.76
CA GLU A 21 0.63 7.25 4.68
C GLU A 21 1.88 6.45 4.99
N GLU A 22 2.83 7.14 5.61
CA GLU A 22 4.04 6.47 6.05
C GLU A 22 3.78 5.84 7.40
N TYR A 23 4.25 4.61 7.55
CA TYR A 23 4.06 3.85 8.78
C TYR A 23 5.41 3.61 9.44
N PRO A 24 5.43 3.51 10.75
CA PRO A 24 6.68 3.32 11.47
C PRO A 24 7.32 1.95 11.23
N SER A 25 6.56 1.00 10.75
CA SER A 25 7.12 -0.32 10.53
C SER A 25 6.67 -0.87 9.19
N LYS A 26 7.52 -1.71 8.63
CA LYS A 26 7.22 -2.34 7.36
C LYS A 26 5.97 -3.22 7.46
N GLY A 27 5.78 -3.85 8.60
CA GLY A 27 4.64 -4.70 8.78
C GLY A 27 3.32 -3.98 8.64
N GLU A 28 3.28 -2.77 9.16
CA GLU A 28 2.05 -1.99 9.06
C GLU A 28 1.80 -1.54 7.63
N ALA A 29 2.85 -1.15 6.94
CA ALA A 29 2.71 -0.76 5.55
C ALA A 29 2.26 -1.96 4.71
N LYS A 30 2.81 -3.12 5.00
CA LYS A 30 2.44 -4.32 4.27
C LYS A 30 1.00 -4.69 4.53
N LYS A 31 0.54 -4.50 5.75
CA LYS A 31 -0.84 -4.77 6.09
C LYS A 31 -1.76 -3.84 5.30
N ARG A 32 -1.37 -2.59 5.20
CA ARG A 32 -2.17 -1.63 4.46
C ARG A 32 -2.19 -1.97 2.98
N GLU A 33 -1.06 -2.39 2.45
CA GLU A 33 -1.00 -2.78 1.05
C GLU A 33 -1.96 -3.93 0.77
N ARG A 34 -2.00 -4.89 1.68
CA ARG A 34 -2.89 -6.02 1.53
C ARG A 34 -4.35 -5.58 1.52
N GLU A 35 -4.68 -4.64 2.39
CA GLU A 35 -6.05 -4.13 2.44
C GLU A 35 -6.42 -3.44 1.15
N ILE A 36 -5.50 -2.67 0.62
CA ILE A 36 -5.74 -1.96 -0.62
C ILE A 36 -5.94 -2.93 -1.77
N GLN A 37 -5.11 -3.95 -1.84
CA GLN A 37 -5.23 -4.94 -2.89
C GLN A 37 -6.54 -5.71 -2.78
N TYR A 38 -6.89 -6.07 -1.58
CA TYR A 38 -8.12 -6.81 -1.36
C TYR A 38 -9.32 -5.98 -1.78
N PHE A 39 -9.30 -4.74 -1.41
CA PHE A 39 -10.39 -3.84 -1.73
C PHE A 39 -10.50 -3.64 -3.25
N SER A 40 -9.36 -3.51 -3.88
CA SER A 40 -9.32 -3.31 -5.32
C SER A 40 -9.88 -4.52 -6.06
N VAL A 41 -9.49 -5.70 -5.62
CA VAL A 41 -9.99 -6.92 -6.23
C VAL A 41 -11.50 -7.04 -6.07
N LYS A 42 -11.95 -6.71 -4.89
CA LYS A 42 -13.36 -6.81 -4.61
C LYS A 42 -14.19 -5.86 -5.46
N HIS A 43 -13.66 -4.67 -5.68
CA HIS A 43 -14.40 -3.68 -6.44
C HIS A 43 -14.12 -3.74 -7.91
N GLY A 44 -12.89 -3.89 -8.28
CA GLY A 44 -12.51 -3.84 -9.67
C GLY A 44 -12.62 -5.17 -10.36
N GLY A 45 -12.22 -6.19 -9.70
CA GLY A 45 -12.22 -7.52 -10.31
C GLY A 45 -13.58 -8.05 -10.55
N LYS A 46 -14.51 -7.50 -9.91
CA LYS A 46 -15.82 -7.91 -10.13
C LYS A 46 -16.38 -7.49 -11.39
N LYS A 47 -16.25 -7.10 -11.64
CA LYS A 47 -16.75 -6.82 -12.71
C LYS A 47 -16.79 -7.10 -13.44
#